data_a1c921e61c11fae2ec372a1fac7a58fd
#
_entry.id   a1c921e61c11fae2ec372a1fac7a58fd
#
_cell.length_a   1.000
_cell.length_b   1.000
_cell.length_c   1.000
_cell.angle_alpha   90.00
_cell.angle_beta   90.00
_cell.angle_gamma   90.00
#
_symmetry.space_group_name_H-M   'P 1'
#
loop_
_entity.id
_entity.type
_entity.pdbx_description
1 polymer ?
#
loop_
_entity_poly.entity_id
_entity_poly.type
_entity_poly.pdbx_seq_one_letter_code
_entity_poly.pdbx_strand_id
1 'polypeptide(L)'
;MEKTIMSMRKILVSVLLAAGAVGAVTIPAVSKASTPVAVSVRIAPPPLRVEAIPASRRGYIWVPGFWDWRGHRHVWVRGVWARERRGYIYQPHRWEQRGDGWYLNRGRWDRDGDGIPDRLDRHPNNPYRP
;
A
#
# COMPACT_ATOMS: atom_id res chain seq x y z
N MET A 1 -5.70 -55.78 61.13
CA MET A 1 -5.32 -56.74 60.07
C MET A 1 -4.94 -55.94 58.90
N GLU A 2 -3.92 -55.93 58.58
CA GLU A 2 -2.62 -56.29 58.00
C GLU A 2 -2.24 -55.20 57.03
N LYS A 3 -1.12 -54.56 57.33
CA LYS A 3 0.28 -54.82 56.89
C LYS A 3 0.40 -55.04 55.37
N THR A 4 1.12 -54.18 54.71
CA THR A 4 2.33 -54.54 54.00
C THR A 4 2.92 -53.22 53.40
N ILE A 5 3.90 -52.77 53.91
CA ILE A 5 5.35 -52.58 53.77
C ILE A 5 5.85 -52.86 52.34
N MET A 6 6.73 -51.92 51.95
CA MET A 6 7.83 -52.04 50.98
C MET A 6 7.53 -51.65 49.53
N SER A 7 8.32 -50.91 48.92
CA SER A 7 9.80 -50.90 48.87
C SER A 7 10.30 -49.62 48.19
N MET A 8 11.22 -48.97 48.83
CA MET A 8 12.13 -48.01 48.25
C MET A 8 12.96 -48.64 47.13
N ARG A 9 12.83 -48.22 45.92
CA ARG A 9 13.88 -48.40 44.91
C ARG A 9 14.36 -47.03 44.41
N LYS A 10 15.55 -46.73 44.93
CA LYS A 10 16.38 -45.62 44.44
C LYS A 10 16.76 -45.91 43.00
N ILE A 11 16.25 -45.10 42.08
CA ILE A 11 16.77 -45.09 40.74
C ILE A 11 17.52 -43.77 40.61
N LEU A 12 18.81 -43.85 40.59
CA LEU A 12 19.74 -42.84 40.15
C LEU A 12 19.52 -42.65 38.65
N VAL A 13 18.94 -41.55 38.28
CA VAL A 13 18.91 -41.15 36.88
C VAL A 13 19.95 -40.06 36.68
N SER A 14 20.98 -40.43 35.97
CA SER A 14 22.04 -39.54 35.51
C SER A 14 21.48 -38.42 34.66
N VAL A 15 21.70 -37.17 35.07
CA VAL A 15 21.39 -35.99 34.27
C VAL A 15 22.44 -35.86 33.18
N LEU A 16 22.07 -36.22 31.96
CA LEU A 16 22.86 -35.92 30.78
C LEU A 16 22.53 -34.49 30.36
N LEU A 17 23.46 -33.58 30.57
CA LEU A 17 23.37 -32.21 30.11
C LEU A 17 23.58 -32.18 28.59
N ALA A 18 22.51 -32.24 27.81
CA ALA A 18 22.57 -31.98 26.37
C ALA A 18 22.47 -30.48 26.16
N ALA A 19 23.59 -29.85 25.79
CA ALA A 19 23.64 -28.48 25.34
C ALA A 19 22.93 -28.39 23.97
N GLY A 20 21.63 -28.05 23.99
CA GLY A 20 20.86 -27.76 22.80
C GLY A 20 21.20 -26.36 22.28
N ALA A 21 21.92 -26.27 21.16
CA ALA A 21 22.07 -25.04 20.42
C ALA A 21 20.71 -24.60 19.92
N VAL A 22 20.16 -23.52 20.49
CA VAL A 22 18.94 -22.85 19.98
C VAL A 22 19.34 -22.12 18.73
N GLY A 23 19.16 -22.76 17.57
CA GLY A 23 19.25 -22.12 16.27
C GLY A 23 18.09 -21.14 16.12
N ALA A 24 18.38 -19.86 16.18
CA ALA A 24 17.40 -18.83 15.84
C ALA A 24 17.01 -18.95 14.35
N VAL A 25 15.87 -19.55 14.08
CA VAL A 25 15.27 -19.54 12.75
C VAL A 25 14.76 -18.14 12.49
N THR A 26 15.54 -17.31 11.81
CA THR A 26 15.11 -16.03 11.30
C THR A 26 14.15 -16.28 10.12
N ILE A 27 12.86 -16.20 10.38
CA ILE A 27 11.84 -16.21 9.32
C ILE A 27 11.93 -14.85 8.63
N PRO A 28 12.27 -14.79 7.33
CA PRO A 28 12.22 -13.53 6.61
C PRO A 28 10.76 -13.03 6.63
N ALA A 29 10.54 -11.88 7.25
CA ALA A 29 9.25 -11.21 7.15
C ALA A 29 9.05 -10.81 5.69
N VAL A 30 8.20 -11.54 4.99
CA VAL A 30 7.75 -11.15 3.64
C VAL A 30 6.89 -9.92 3.83
N SER A 31 7.50 -8.74 3.70
CA SER A 31 6.77 -7.50 3.58
C SER A 31 5.88 -7.60 2.35
N LYS A 32 4.58 -7.81 2.55
CA LYS A 32 3.60 -7.67 1.49
C LYS A 32 3.61 -6.19 1.09
N ALA A 33 4.34 -5.86 0.04
CA ALA A 33 4.19 -4.59 -0.63
C ALA A 33 2.70 -4.49 -1.03
N SER A 34 1.96 -3.62 -0.36
CA SER A 34 0.58 -3.31 -0.74
C SER A 34 0.65 -2.57 -2.07
N THR A 35 0.59 -3.32 -3.15
CA THR A 35 0.39 -2.75 -4.49
C THR A 35 -0.87 -1.91 -4.42
N PRO A 36 -0.85 -0.63 -4.83
CA PRO A 36 -2.07 0.15 -4.89
C PRO A 36 -3.03 -0.60 -5.81
N VAL A 37 -4.17 -1.02 -5.26
CA VAL A 37 -5.19 -1.73 -6.03
C VAL A 37 -5.69 -0.75 -7.08
N ALA A 38 -5.20 -0.90 -8.30
CA ALA A 38 -5.75 -0.19 -9.44
C ALA A 38 -7.13 -0.80 -9.71
N VAL A 39 -8.16 0.04 -9.71
CA VAL A 39 -9.51 -0.38 -10.10
C VAL A 39 -9.48 -0.68 -11.60
N SER A 40 -9.71 -1.94 -11.97
CA SER A 40 -9.80 -2.37 -13.37
C SER A 40 -11.25 -2.67 -13.73
N VAL A 41 -11.73 -2.07 -14.80
CA VAL A 41 -13.10 -2.25 -15.28
C VAL A 41 -13.12 -2.37 -16.81
N ARG A 42 -14.12 -3.12 -17.35
CA ARG A 42 -14.28 -3.24 -18.81
C ARG A 42 -15.06 -2.10 -19.43
N ILE A 43 -15.73 -1.29 -18.61
CA ILE A 43 -16.54 -0.17 -19.08
C ILE A 43 -15.67 1.08 -19.15
N ALA A 44 -15.58 1.69 -20.32
CA ALA A 44 -14.85 2.93 -20.51
C ALA A 44 -15.41 4.06 -19.63
N PRO A 45 -14.55 4.92 -19.07
CA PRO A 45 -15.03 6.09 -18.35
C PRO A 45 -15.72 7.05 -19.33
N PRO A 46 -16.78 7.76 -18.89
CA PRO A 46 -17.37 8.81 -19.70
C PRO A 46 -16.37 9.94 -19.95
N PRO A 47 -16.62 10.82 -20.94
CA PRO A 47 -15.82 12.02 -21.15
C PRO A 47 -15.71 12.85 -19.86
N LEU A 48 -14.55 13.47 -19.64
CA LEU A 48 -14.35 14.34 -18.50
C LEU A 48 -15.35 15.50 -18.50
N ARG A 49 -15.86 15.83 -17.32
CA ARG A 49 -16.72 17.00 -17.18
C ARG A 49 -15.88 18.27 -17.10
N VAL A 50 -16.31 19.29 -17.82
CA VAL A 50 -15.73 20.62 -17.67
C VAL A 50 -16.26 21.23 -16.39
N GLU A 51 -15.37 21.62 -15.50
CA GLU A 51 -15.69 22.32 -14.25
C GLU A 51 -15.13 23.73 -14.29
N ALA A 52 -15.92 24.69 -13.83
CA ALA A 52 -15.41 26.03 -13.60
C ALA A 52 -14.41 25.98 -12.44
N ILE A 53 -13.15 26.32 -12.71
CA ILE A 53 -12.13 26.39 -11.67
C ILE A 53 -12.40 27.66 -10.86
N PRO A 54 -12.62 27.55 -9.53
CA PRO A 54 -12.83 28.72 -8.69
C PRO A 54 -11.58 29.61 -8.62
N ALA A 55 -11.71 30.83 -8.13
CA ALA A 55 -10.58 31.74 -7.95
C ALA A 55 -9.44 31.08 -7.17
N SER A 56 -8.20 31.32 -7.61
CA SER A 56 -7.00 30.71 -7.00
C SER A 56 -6.91 31.00 -5.50
N ARG A 57 -6.43 30.02 -4.75
CA ARG A 57 -6.23 30.10 -3.29
C ARG A 57 -4.76 29.93 -2.96
N ARG A 58 -4.18 30.94 -2.30
CA ARG A 58 -2.77 30.89 -1.88
C ARG A 58 -2.48 29.67 -1.00
N GLY A 59 -1.45 28.89 -1.34
CA GLY A 59 -1.08 27.65 -0.64
C GLY A 59 -1.98 26.43 -0.95
N TYR A 60 -2.77 26.51 -2.00
CA TYR A 60 -3.61 25.41 -2.47
C TYR A 60 -3.42 25.19 -3.97
N ILE A 61 -3.57 23.95 -4.40
CA ILE A 61 -3.66 23.57 -5.80
C ILE A 61 -5.09 23.08 -6.10
N TRP A 62 -5.54 23.32 -7.34
CA TRP A 62 -6.77 22.73 -7.80
C TRP A 62 -6.53 21.28 -8.22
N VAL A 63 -7.23 20.37 -7.58
CA VAL A 63 -7.30 18.96 -7.97
C VAL A 63 -8.54 18.80 -8.84
N PRO A 64 -8.40 18.50 -10.14
CA PRO A 64 -9.54 18.37 -11.05
C PRO A 64 -10.46 17.24 -10.63
N GLY A 65 -11.74 17.37 -10.99
CA GLY A 65 -12.70 16.29 -10.83
C GLY A 65 -12.35 15.09 -11.73
N PHE A 66 -12.85 13.94 -11.36
CA PHE A 66 -12.61 12.69 -12.08
C PHE A 66 -13.76 11.71 -11.91
N TRP A 67 -13.82 10.73 -12.81
CA TRP A 67 -14.74 9.61 -12.68
C TRP A 67 -14.14 8.57 -11.72
N ASP A 68 -14.82 8.30 -10.61
CA ASP A 68 -14.49 7.19 -9.71
C ASP A 68 -15.35 5.97 -10.07
N TRP A 69 -14.85 4.77 -9.82
CA TRP A 69 -15.63 3.55 -9.99
C TRP A 69 -16.22 3.12 -8.65
N ARG A 70 -17.55 3.03 -8.58
CA ARG A 70 -18.27 2.63 -7.38
C ARG A 70 -19.15 1.42 -7.66
N GLY A 71 -18.63 0.25 -7.29
CA GLY A 71 -19.30 -1.03 -7.46
C GLY A 71 -19.50 -1.43 -8.92
N HIS A 72 -20.40 -0.77 -9.63
CA HIS A 72 -20.82 -1.14 -10.99
C HIS A 72 -21.00 0.05 -11.94
N ARG A 73 -20.63 1.25 -11.53
CA ARG A 73 -20.80 2.48 -12.35
C ARG A 73 -19.74 3.52 -12.09
N HIS A 74 -19.51 4.36 -13.08
CA HIS A 74 -18.73 5.58 -12.93
C HIS A 74 -19.54 6.64 -12.18
N VAL A 75 -18.94 7.27 -11.17
CA VAL A 75 -19.52 8.37 -10.39
C VAL A 75 -18.56 9.55 -10.45
N TRP A 76 -19.07 10.71 -10.84
CA TRP A 76 -18.27 11.92 -10.88
C TRP A 76 -17.92 12.40 -9.48
N VAL A 77 -16.63 12.58 -9.22
CA VAL A 77 -16.09 13.26 -8.05
C VAL A 77 -15.65 14.64 -8.46
N ARG A 78 -16.24 15.67 -7.86
CA ARG A 78 -15.92 17.06 -8.17
C ARG A 78 -14.49 17.41 -7.80
N GLY A 79 -13.92 18.37 -8.53
CA GLY A 79 -12.64 18.96 -8.18
C GLY A 79 -12.68 19.67 -6.82
N VAL A 80 -11.53 19.72 -6.17
CA VAL A 80 -11.37 20.30 -4.85
C VAL A 80 -10.06 21.07 -4.73
N TRP A 81 -10.01 22.04 -3.82
CA TRP A 81 -8.76 22.65 -3.40
C TRP A 81 -8.02 21.73 -2.41
N ALA A 82 -6.83 21.29 -2.78
CA ALA A 82 -5.93 20.55 -1.90
C ALA A 82 -4.81 21.47 -1.43
N ARG A 83 -4.35 21.26 -0.19
CA ARG A 83 -3.22 22.02 0.33
C ARG A 83 -1.96 21.68 -0.47
N GLU A 84 -1.25 22.70 -0.93
CA GLU A 84 0.03 22.54 -1.61
C GLU A 84 1.04 21.83 -0.69
N ARG A 85 1.82 20.92 -1.26
CA ARG A 85 2.96 20.29 -0.59
C ARG A 85 4.24 20.81 -1.22
N ARG A 86 5.01 21.59 -0.47
CA ARG A 86 6.28 22.13 -0.94
C ARG A 86 7.21 21.01 -1.37
N GLY A 87 7.80 21.14 -2.55
CA GLY A 87 8.71 20.14 -3.11
C GLY A 87 8.01 18.89 -3.68
N TYR A 88 6.69 18.97 -3.89
CA TYR A 88 5.93 17.88 -4.52
C TYR A 88 5.08 18.40 -5.67
N ILE A 89 4.96 17.61 -6.70
CA ILE A 89 4.06 17.81 -7.83
C ILE A 89 2.85 16.90 -7.66
N TYR A 90 1.65 17.42 -7.87
CA TYR A 90 0.46 16.59 -7.81
C TYR A 90 0.16 15.97 -9.17
N GLN A 91 0.16 14.64 -9.23
CA GLN A 91 -0.28 13.87 -10.39
C GLN A 91 -1.79 13.65 -10.29
N PRO A 92 -2.61 14.12 -11.23
CA PRO A 92 -4.05 13.99 -11.16
C PRO A 92 -4.51 12.55 -11.37
N HIS A 93 -5.77 12.28 -11.00
CA HIS A 93 -6.42 11.02 -11.33
C HIS A 93 -6.52 10.85 -12.84
N ARG A 94 -6.21 9.66 -13.34
CA ARG A 94 -6.26 9.36 -14.77
C ARG A 94 -6.71 7.93 -15.04
N TRP A 95 -7.62 7.76 -15.99
CA TRP A 95 -7.96 6.46 -16.54
C TRP A 95 -7.04 6.12 -17.70
N GLU A 96 -6.54 4.90 -17.71
CA GLU A 96 -5.72 4.36 -18.79
C GLU A 96 -6.33 3.06 -19.30
N GLN A 97 -6.37 2.91 -20.61
CA GLN A 97 -6.74 1.65 -21.23
C GLN A 97 -5.49 0.75 -21.31
N ARG A 98 -5.62 -0.46 -20.81
CA ARG A 98 -4.59 -1.49 -20.88
C ARG A 98 -5.24 -2.81 -21.28
N GLY A 99 -4.94 -3.29 -22.50
CA GLY A 99 -5.64 -4.43 -23.09
C GLY A 99 -7.14 -4.16 -23.23
N ASP A 100 -7.96 -5.05 -22.71
CA ASP A 100 -9.43 -4.96 -22.73
C ASP A 100 -10.03 -4.27 -21.50
N GLY A 101 -9.19 -3.73 -20.61
CA GLY A 101 -9.61 -3.10 -19.37
C GLY A 101 -9.19 -1.64 -19.24
N TRP A 102 -9.94 -0.92 -18.40
CA TRP A 102 -9.66 0.44 -17.99
C TRP A 102 -9.18 0.45 -16.53
N TYR A 103 -8.09 1.18 -16.28
CA TYR A 103 -7.44 1.25 -14.98
C TYR A 103 -7.42 2.68 -14.47
N LEU A 104 -7.94 2.90 -13.26
CA LEU A 104 -7.90 4.19 -12.61
C LEU A 104 -6.58 4.35 -11.85
N ASN A 105 -5.71 5.19 -12.37
CA ASN A 105 -4.56 5.70 -11.62
C ASN A 105 -5.03 6.82 -10.71
N ARG A 106 -5.00 6.59 -9.40
CA ARG A 106 -5.44 7.59 -8.42
C ARG A 106 -4.43 8.71 -8.29
N GLY A 107 -4.95 9.94 -8.10
CA GLY A 107 -4.11 11.12 -7.88
C GLY A 107 -3.19 10.96 -6.68
N ARG A 108 -1.98 11.49 -6.81
CA ARG A 108 -0.91 11.33 -5.83
C ARG A 108 0.07 12.50 -5.86
N TRP A 109 0.82 12.63 -4.79
CA TRP A 109 1.96 13.53 -4.72
C TRP A 109 3.24 12.79 -5.12
N ASP A 110 4.09 13.45 -5.87
CA ASP A 110 5.30 12.95 -6.48
C ASP A 110 6.37 14.05 -6.31
N ARG A 111 7.53 13.70 -5.79
CA ARG A 111 8.53 14.69 -5.40
C ARG A 111 9.36 15.18 -6.56
N ASP A 112 9.82 14.29 -7.41
CA ASP A 112 10.69 14.62 -8.53
C ASP A 112 9.97 14.71 -9.88
N GLY A 113 8.71 14.29 -9.92
CA GLY A 113 7.84 14.44 -11.09
C GLY A 113 8.05 13.39 -12.17
N ASP A 114 8.74 12.28 -11.87
CA ASP A 114 8.96 11.19 -12.82
C ASP A 114 7.71 10.34 -13.07
N GLY A 115 6.66 10.54 -12.28
CA GLY A 115 5.40 9.83 -12.36
C GLY A 115 5.32 8.62 -11.43
N ILE A 116 6.36 8.30 -10.68
CA ILE A 116 6.38 7.26 -9.65
C ILE A 116 6.16 7.91 -8.28
N PRO A 117 5.20 7.45 -7.48
CA PRO A 117 5.02 7.99 -6.13
C PRO A 117 6.21 7.71 -5.24
N ASP A 118 6.65 8.65 -4.43
CA ASP A 118 7.78 8.53 -3.50
C ASP A 118 7.84 7.19 -2.74
N ARG A 119 6.68 6.67 -2.33
CA ARG A 119 6.60 5.40 -1.59
C ARG A 119 6.90 4.15 -2.42
N LEU A 120 6.88 4.27 -3.75
CA LEU A 120 7.15 3.20 -4.71
C LEU A 120 8.44 3.46 -5.48
N ASP A 121 8.97 4.66 -5.38
CA ASP A 121 10.18 5.09 -6.02
C ASP A 121 11.41 4.76 -5.16
N ARG A 122 12.41 4.16 -5.78
CA ARG A 122 13.70 3.86 -5.14
C ARG A 122 14.61 5.07 -5.06
N HIS A 123 14.34 6.09 -5.87
CA HIS A 123 15.16 7.30 -5.97
C HIS A 123 14.29 8.57 -5.98
N PRO A 124 13.49 8.83 -4.92
CA PRO A 124 12.42 9.84 -4.90
C PRO A 124 12.90 11.29 -5.00
N ASN A 125 14.13 11.54 -5.34
CA ASN A 125 14.72 12.85 -5.60
C ASN A 125 15.50 12.87 -6.93
N ASN A 126 15.30 11.89 -7.80
CA ASN A 126 16.03 11.78 -9.06
C ASN A 126 15.10 11.40 -10.21
N PRO A 127 14.57 12.39 -10.97
CA PRO A 127 13.60 12.16 -12.04
C PRO A 127 14.10 11.33 -13.22
N TYR A 128 15.37 10.99 -13.22
CA TYR A 128 16.00 10.18 -14.28
C TYR A 128 16.23 8.71 -13.88
N ARG A 129 15.84 8.33 -12.67
CA ARG A 129 16.04 6.98 -12.13
C ARG A 129 14.79 6.53 -11.33
N PRO A 130 13.71 6.17 -12.03
CA PRO A 130 12.49 5.67 -11.40
C PRO A 130 12.67 4.29 -10.74
#